data_e76bde5fd35f1fe5ef1b00269f392e07
#
_entry.id   e76bde5fd35f1fe5ef1b00269f392e07
#
_cell.length_a   1.000
_cell.length_b   1.000
_cell.length_c   1.000
_cell.angle_alpha   90.00
_cell.angle_beta   90.00
_cell.angle_gamma   90.00
#
_symmetry.space_group_name_H-M   'P 1'
#
loop_
_entity.id
_entity.type
_entity.pdbx_description
1 polymer ?
#
loop_
_entity_poly.entity_id
_entity_poly.type
_entity_poly.pdbx_seq_one_letter_code
_entity_poly.pdbx_strand_id
1 'polypeptide(L)'
;MRLHTTLTLWTLFSFTALAQNIPSGSFDTWTDFEIIQPESWLFSGNAERTTDASNGQYAVKLENKAGQEVEVGVLSNTIITAGFTGGEAYSDGPLVMRFDVKYDIYPGDAARVYAVFQKNGQAIGLVDAEITGSSADTFATYKIPIQWYVSTLPDSVIVMVVSNDFDNESVLGDGYIIVDNIVLETFSDPDDQLINTDFENWEIEKISHPESWYTTDIFLKQAIGAFVEAESVVKTTDSKTGNAILLQNQVLNGEIFPGVALTGNALGEDPRPSFPVAKKWKFIDGYYKFDKEETDEAHVLTIHYKEGIPIGSSEFIITNSVSEYTYFSSSITFEGGEIPDSATVAISTIDLDGDATGSTTKLWIDDIRFTDNLASVERRDMAIRLYPNPVLNYVHIRDLTPNSNIQILNNLGLILLETSDNQIDVSQLPQGSYIIQISDEDSFRTAKFLKQ
;
A
#
# COMPACT_ATOMS: atom_id res chain seq x y z
N MET A 1 -38.62 37.44 -45.71
CA MET A 1 -38.63 36.67 -44.52
C MET A 1 -37.75 35.42 -44.79
N ARG A 2 -36.47 35.50 -44.41
CA ARG A 2 -35.50 34.42 -44.66
C ARG A 2 -35.28 33.71 -43.35
N LEU A 3 -35.67 32.42 -43.26
CA LEU A 3 -35.34 31.52 -42.17
C LEU A 3 -33.84 31.15 -42.28
N HIS A 4 -33.06 31.43 -41.24
CA HIS A 4 -31.74 30.88 -41.05
C HIS A 4 -31.84 29.68 -40.12
N THR A 5 -31.69 28.50 -40.70
CA THR A 5 -31.54 27.23 -39.95
C THR A 5 -30.06 27.09 -39.57
N THR A 6 -29.76 27.32 -38.31
CA THR A 6 -28.43 27.04 -37.74
C THR A 6 -28.35 25.55 -37.39
N LEU A 7 -27.56 24.81 -38.17
CA LEU A 7 -27.25 23.41 -37.94
C LEU A 7 -26.12 23.36 -36.89
N THR A 8 -26.46 23.02 -35.65
CA THR A 8 -25.47 22.80 -34.59
C THR A 8 -24.90 21.37 -34.76
N LEU A 9 -23.67 21.32 -35.24
CA LEU A 9 -22.90 20.07 -35.34
C LEU A 9 -22.43 19.69 -33.95
N TRP A 10 -23.07 18.67 -33.32
CA TRP A 10 -22.56 18.02 -32.14
C TRP A 10 -21.45 17.08 -32.57
N THR A 11 -20.20 17.46 -32.39
CA THR A 11 -19.07 16.55 -32.45
C THR A 11 -19.11 15.68 -31.20
N LEU A 12 -19.60 14.45 -31.34
CA LEU A 12 -19.34 13.39 -30.37
C LEU A 12 -17.83 13.14 -30.35
N PHE A 13 -17.13 13.68 -29.38
CA PHE A 13 -15.82 13.14 -28.98
C PHE A 13 -16.07 11.79 -28.33
N SER A 14 -16.02 10.72 -29.11
CA SER A 14 -15.81 9.39 -28.57
C SER A 14 -14.37 9.36 -28.04
N PHE A 15 -14.22 9.53 -26.73
CA PHE A 15 -13.00 9.09 -26.04
C PHE A 15 -12.96 7.57 -26.19
N THR A 16 -12.23 7.07 -27.16
CA THR A 16 -11.73 5.70 -27.08
C THR A 16 -10.73 5.71 -25.93
N ALA A 17 -11.16 5.29 -24.75
CA ALA A 17 -10.24 4.92 -23.69
C ALA A 17 -9.34 3.82 -24.30
N LEU A 18 -8.09 4.17 -24.60
CA LEU A 18 -7.09 3.19 -24.97
C LEU A 18 -6.98 2.26 -23.73
N ALA A 19 -7.15 0.96 -23.96
CA ALA A 19 -6.97 -0.04 -22.93
C ALA A 19 -5.59 0.17 -22.30
N GLN A 20 -5.59 0.63 -21.07
CA GLN A 20 -4.36 0.91 -20.32
C GLN A 20 -3.83 -0.40 -19.79
N ASN A 21 -2.52 -0.59 -19.85
CA ASN A 21 -1.83 -1.65 -19.11
C ASN A 21 -1.74 -1.25 -17.63
N ILE A 22 -1.08 -2.05 -16.79
CA ILE A 22 -0.92 -1.75 -15.37
C ILE A 22 -0.32 -0.34 -15.20
N PRO A 23 -0.99 0.59 -14.50
CA PRO A 23 -0.47 1.94 -14.29
C PRO A 23 0.87 1.90 -13.58
N SER A 24 1.85 2.68 -14.06
CA SER A 24 3.20 2.77 -13.47
C SER A 24 3.85 1.41 -13.15
N GLY A 25 3.55 0.37 -13.92
CA GLY A 25 4.07 -0.99 -13.68
C GLY A 25 5.59 -1.12 -13.86
N SER A 26 6.28 -0.14 -14.44
CA SER A 26 7.74 -0.02 -14.43
C SER A 26 8.30 0.65 -13.18
N PHE A 27 7.46 1.16 -12.31
CA PHE A 27 7.81 1.88 -11.07
C PHE A 27 8.80 3.04 -11.24
N ASP A 28 8.92 3.60 -12.45
CA ASP A 28 9.74 4.77 -12.71
C ASP A 28 9.07 6.08 -12.30
N THR A 29 7.73 6.14 -12.37
CA THR A 29 6.94 7.34 -12.07
C THR A 29 6.38 7.27 -10.65
N TRP A 30 6.77 8.25 -9.82
CA TRP A 30 6.33 8.40 -8.43
C TRP A 30 5.73 9.78 -8.24
N THR A 31 4.81 9.87 -7.29
CA THR A 31 4.15 11.11 -6.86
C THR A 31 4.11 11.15 -5.33
N ASP A 32 3.78 12.30 -4.77
CA ASP A 32 3.63 12.47 -3.33
C ASP A 32 2.14 12.52 -2.98
N PHE A 33 1.76 11.77 -1.97
CA PHE A 33 0.50 11.94 -1.25
C PHE A 33 0.76 12.95 -0.12
N GLU A 34 0.05 14.08 -0.13
CA GLU A 34 0.24 15.15 0.84
C GLU A 34 -0.81 15.07 1.94
N ILE A 35 -0.36 15.06 3.19
CA ILE A 35 -1.20 15.16 4.37
C ILE A 35 -0.88 16.47 5.07
N ILE A 36 -1.90 17.28 5.30
CA ILE A 36 -1.79 18.53 6.05
C ILE A 36 -2.23 18.23 7.47
N GLN A 37 -1.33 18.39 8.45
CA GLN A 37 -1.61 18.12 9.86
C GLN A 37 -1.15 19.28 10.75
N PRO A 38 -1.75 19.49 11.94
CA PRO A 38 -1.25 20.50 12.86
C PRO A 38 0.11 20.05 13.42
N GLU A 39 1.08 20.96 13.50
CA GLU A 39 2.38 20.69 14.09
C GLU A 39 2.23 20.11 15.50
N SER A 40 2.93 19.00 15.78
CA SER A 40 2.88 18.27 17.07
C SER A 40 1.56 17.57 17.41
N TRP A 41 0.63 17.46 16.45
CA TRP A 41 -0.63 16.75 16.61
C TRP A 41 -0.82 15.73 15.49
N LEU A 42 -1.59 14.71 15.78
CA LEU A 42 -1.91 13.62 14.84
C LEU A 42 -3.38 13.66 14.48
N PHE A 43 -3.65 13.52 13.19
CA PHE A 43 -4.96 13.28 12.62
C PHE A 43 -5.16 11.79 12.35
N SER A 44 -6.37 11.31 12.56
CA SER A 44 -6.81 10.06 11.96
C SER A 44 -8.28 10.12 11.58
N GLY A 45 -8.67 9.30 10.60
CA GLY A 45 -10.03 9.25 10.12
C GLY A 45 -10.48 10.54 9.43
N ASN A 46 -11.73 10.95 9.69
CA ASN A 46 -12.35 12.13 9.09
C ASN A 46 -11.95 13.43 9.81
N ALA A 47 -10.67 13.80 9.72
CA ALA A 47 -10.10 14.99 10.33
C ALA A 47 -9.55 15.94 9.25
N GLU A 48 -9.80 17.23 9.38
CA GLU A 48 -9.33 18.23 8.42
C GLU A 48 -9.01 19.59 9.08
N ARG A 49 -8.16 20.38 8.40
CA ARG A 49 -7.97 21.80 8.72
C ARG A 49 -9.15 22.60 8.24
N THR A 50 -9.67 23.49 9.08
CA THR A 50 -10.72 24.44 8.69
C THR A 50 -10.27 25.88 8.95
N THR A 51 -10.85 26.83 8.20
CA THR A 51 -10.74 28.28 8.44
C THR A 51 -11.89 28.81 9.31
N ASP A 52 -12.81 27.97 9.72
CA ASP A 52 -13.84 28.28 10.70
C ASP A 52 -13.23 28.09 12.09
N ALA A 53 -12.66 29.14 12.64
CA ALA A 53 -11.88 29.16 13.89
C ALA A 53 -12.48 30.11 14.93
N SER A 54 -12.29 29.83 16.22
CA SER A 54 -12.69 30.71 17.30
C SER A 54 -11.69 31.84 17.53
N ASN A 55 -10.41 31.54 17.23
CA ASN A 55 -9.28 32.46 17.35
C ASN A 55 -8.31 32.19 16.22
N GLY A 56 -7.61 33.21 15.69
CA GLY A 56 -6.63 33.02 14.63
C GLY A 56 -7.24 32.76 13.25
N GLN A 57 -6.58 31.91 12.47
CA GLN A 57 -6.94 31.60 11.09
C GLN A 57 -7.47 30.18 10.90
N TYR A 58 -7.02 29.24 11.71
CA TYR A 58 -7.27 27.81 11.55
C TYR A 58 -7.78 27.16 12.81
N ALA A 59 -8.53 26.08 12.64
CA ALA A 59 -8.97 25.16 13.68
C ALA A 59 -8.99 23.73 13.12
N VAL A 60 -9.28 22.76 13.96
CA VAL A 60 -9.41 21.34 13.58
C VAL A 60 -10.88 20.97 13.53
N LYS A 61 -11.32 20.40 12.40
CA LYS A 61 -12.66 19.84 12.21
C LYS A 61 -12.58 18.31 12.18
N LEU A 62 -13.40 17.65 12.98
CA LEU A 62 -13.58 16.21 13.02
C LEU A 62 -15.00 15.87 12.63
N GLU A 63 -15.21 14.95 11.71
CA GLU A 63 -16.54 14.59 11.22
C GLU A 63 -16.91 13.15 11.54
N ASN A 64 -18.21 12.94 11.74
CA ASN A 64 -18.85 11.63 11.67
C ASN A 64 -19.40 11.40 10.27
N LYS A 65 -19.25 10.20 9.73
CA LYS A 65 -19.76 9.78 8.42
C LYS A 65 -20.41 8.40 8.56
N ALA A 66 -21.69 8.37 8.90
CA ALA A 66 -22.40 7.12 9.13
C ALA A 66 -22.39 6.20 7.91
N GLY A 67 -22.07 4.91 8.12
CA GLY A 67 -22.03 3.89 7.08
C GLY A 67 -20.88 4.03 6.10
N GLN A 68 -19.85 4.82 6.42
CA GLN A 68 -18.58 4.84 5.70
C GLN A 68 -17.60 3.88 6.38
N GLU A 69 -16.56 3.44 5.68
CA GLU A 69 -15.50 2.60 6.26
C GLU A 69 -14.75 3.31 7.39
N VAL A 70 -14.46 4.59 7.21
CA VAL A 70 -13.92 5.46 8.24
C VAL A 70 -15.05 6.37 8.72
N GLU A 71 -15.65 6.04 9.85
CA GLU A 71 -16.83 6.73 10.36
C GLU A 71 -16.51 7.93 11.24
N VAL A 72 -15.34 7.95 11.90
CA VAL A 72 -15.00 8.96 12.91
C VAL A 72 -13.75 9.75 12.57
N GLY A 73 -13.64 10.98 13.07
CA GLY A 73 -12.44 11.78 13.08
C GLY A 73 -11.81 11.82 14.46
N VAL A 74 -10.49 11.75 14.55
CA VAL A 74 -9.70 11.79 15.78
C VAL A 74 -8.56 12.78 15.66
N LEU A 75 -8.33 13.55 16.71
CA LEU A 75 -7.19 14.42 16.92
C LEU A 75 -6.51 14.04 18.24
N SER A 76 -5.19 13.88 18.26
CA SER A 76 -4.44 13.59 19.49
C SER A 76 -3.03 14.16 19.43
N ASN A 77 -2.45 14.51 20.57
CA ASN A 77 -1.04 14.90 20.69
C ASN A 77 -0.09 13.71 20.87
N THR A 78 -0.58 12.47 20.68
CA THR A 78 0.22 11.24 20.71
C THR A 78 -0.44 10.14 19.90
N ILE A 79 0.32 9.10 19.52
CA ILE A 79 -0.23 7.87 18.96
C ILE A 79 -1.06 7.18 20.05
N ILE A 80 -2.34 6.93 19.75
CA ILE A 80 -3.24 6.27 20.68
C ILE A 80 -3.01 4.77 20.57
N THR A 81 -2.41 4.19 21.58
CA THR A 81 -2.23 2.74 21.74
C THR A 81 -3.11 2.21 22.88
N ALA A 82 -3.34 0.91 22.90
CA ALA A 82 -4.00 0.28 24.04
C ALA A 82 -3.24 0.59 25.34
N GLY A 83 -3.82 1.44 26.20
CA GLY A 83 -3.23 1.84 27.48
C GLY A 83 -2.79 3.29 27.60
N PHE A 84 -3.05 4.15 26.61
CA PHE A 84 -2.75 5.60 26.65
C PHE A 84 -1.31 5.87 27.12
N THR A 85 -0.31 5.48 26.34
CA THR A 85 1.09 5.74 26.63
C THR A 85 1.61 6.89 25.77
N GLY A 86 2.51 7.74 26.32
CA GLY A 86 3.08 8.89 25.62
C GLY A 86 2.47 10.21 26.07
N GLY A 87 2.21 11.11 25.13
CA GLY A 87 1.73 12.48 25.39
C GLY A 87 2.85 13.51 25.45
N GLU A 88 2.46 14.78 25.48
CA GLU A 88 3.39 15.90 25.61
C GLU A 88 3.95 16.00 27.04
N ALA A 89 5.23 16.36 27.17
CA ALA A 89 5.84 16.57 28.47
C ALA A 89 5.16 17.75 29.20
N TYR A 90 4.62 17.50 30.37
CA TYR A 90 3.86 18.48 31.16
C TYR A 90 4.06 18.26 32.66
N SER A 91 4.43 19.31 33.40
CA SER A 91 4.81 19.19 34.82
C SER A 91 4.08 20.13 35.76
N ASP A 92 3.07 20.87 35.29
CA ASP A 92 2.24 21.73 36.11
C ASP A 92 0.95 21.03 36.57
N GLY A 93 0.26 21.66 37.52
CA GLY A 93 -1.00 21.18 38.11
C GLY A 93 -2.17 22.09 37.72
N PRO A 94 -2.70 22.00 36.51
CA PRO A 94 -3.82 22.83 36.07
C PRO A 94 -5.09 22.47 36.83
N LEU A 95 -5.96 23.46 36.98
CA LEU A 95 -7.24 23.32 37.68
C LEU A 95 -8.38 23.02 36.71
N VAL A 96 -8.29 23.59 35.51
CA VAL A 96 -9.33 23.58 34.48
C VAL A 96 -8.69 23.42 33.12
N MET A 97 -9.31 22.60 32.29
CA MET A 97 -9.08 22.61 30.83
C MET A 97 -10.16 23.47 30.17
N ARG A 98 -9.72 24.49 29.44
CA ARG A 98 -10.58 25.35 28.61
C ARG A 98 -10.35 25.04 27.15
N PHE A 99 -11.43 25.01 26.35
CA PHE A 99 -11.34 24.85 24.92
C PHE A 99 -12.58 25.46 24.26
N ASP A 100 -12.42 25.87 23.01
CA ASP A 100 -13.49 26.41 22.18
C ASP A 100 -13.94 25.35 21.19
N VAL A 101 -15.26 25.13 21.09
CA VAL A 101 -15.85 24.16 20.14
C VAL A 101 -17.06 24.71 19.45
N LYS A 102 -17.20 24.35 18.18
CA LYS A 102 -18.40 24.50 17.39
C LYS A 102 -18.80 23.13 16.86
N TYR A 103 -20.07 22.74 17.02
CA TYR A 103 -20.47 21.37 16.78
C TYR A 103 -21.92 21.24 16.36
N ASP A 104 -22.21 20.18 15.61
CA ASP A 104 -23.54 19.68 15.29
C ASP A 104 -23.48 18.14 15.30
N ILE A 105 -23.91 17.55 16.42
CA ILE A 105 -23.80 16.11 16.70
C ILE A 105 -25.16 15.47 16.47
N TYR A 106 -25.17 14.35 15.73
CA TYR A 106 -26.40 13.63 15.44
C TYR A 106 -27.05 13.13 16.77
N PRO A 107 -28.39 13.22 16.90
CA PRO A 107 -29.08 12.78 18.12
C PRO A 107 -28.81 11.32 18.47
N GLY A 108 -28.19 11.08 19.60
CA GLY A 108 -27.78 9.76 20.08
C GLY A 108 -26.28 9.51 19.98
N ASP A 109 -25.55 10.30 19.19
CA ASP A 109 -24.08 10.33 19.16
C ASP A 109 -23.54 11.37 20.16
N ALA A 110 -22.27 11.28 20.51
CA ALA A 110 -21.56 12.23 21.36
C ALA A 110 -20.10 12.35 20.91
N ALA A 111 -19.63 13.58 20.71
CA ALA A 111 -18.19 13.83 20.61
C ALA A 111 -17.57 13.88 22.01
N ARG A 112 -16.25 13.58 22.11
CA ARG A 112 -15.53 13.60 23.38
C ARG A 112 -14.27 14.44 23.29
N VAL A 113 -13.97 15.16 24.38
CA VAL A 113 -12.70 15.85 24.58
C VAL A 113 -12.06 15.30 25.86
N TYR A 114 -10.89 14.67 25.72
CA TYR A 114 -10.16 14.05 26.80
C TYR A 114 -8.86 14.78 27.10
N ALA A 115 -8.47 14.80 28.37
CA ALA A 115 -7.08 15.02 28.77
C ALA A 115 -6.70 14.01 29.84
N VAL A 116 -5.64 13.23 29.64
CA VAL A 116 -5.13 12.24 30.60
C VAL A 116 -3.78 12.70 31.10
N PHE A 117 -3.71 13.13 32.36
CA PHE A 117 -2.45 13.50 33.01
C PHE A 117 -1.79 12.26 33.57
N GLN A 118 -0.52 12.07 33.30
CA GLN A 118 0.21 10.85 33.64
C GLN A 118 1.42 11.16 34.55
N LYS A 119 1.80 10.15 35.34
CA LYS A 119 3.06 10.07 36.08
C LYS A 119 3.65 8.69 35.93
N ASN A 120 4.85 8.60 35.31
CA ASN A 120 5.49 7.32 34.95
C ASN A 120 4.54 6.39 34.17
N GLY A 121 3.80 6.92 33.21
CA GLY A 121 2.85 6.18 32.38
C GLY A 121 1.56 5.75 33.05
N GLN A 122 1.29 6.21 34.30
CA GLN A 122 0.04 5.93 34.99
C GLN A 122 -0.84 7.18 35.06
N ALA A 123 -2.12 7.04 34.73
CA ALA A 123 -3.09 8.14 34.81
C ALA A 123 -3.26 8.61 36.26
N ILE A 124 -3.04 9.91 36.50
CA ILE A 124 -3.17 10.57 37.81
C ILE A 124 -4.21 11.69 37.82
N GLY A 125 -4.69 12.09 36.61
CA GLY A 125 -5.73 13.10 36.45
C GLY A 125 -6.45 12.93 35.13
N LEU A 126 -7.70 13.34 35.04
CA LEU A 126 -8.57 13.16 33.90
C LEU A 126 -9.45 14.39 33.63
N VAL A 127 -9.59 14.74 32.37
CA VAL A 127 -10.73 15.48 31.82
C VAL A 127 -11.46 14.53 30.87
N ASP A 128 -12.78 14.45 30.99
CA ASP A 128 -13.68 13.73 30.09
C ASP A 128 -14.91 14.61 29.86
N ALA A 129 -14.95 15.24 28.71
CA ALA A 129 -16.02 16.16 28.36
C ALA A 129 -16.87 15.56 27.20
N GLU A 130 -18.11 15.26 27.52
CA GLU A 130 -19.12 14.83 26.55
C GLU A 130 -19.77 16.04 25.88
N ILE A 131 -19.79 16.04 24.54
CA ILE A 131 -20.37 17.10 23.71
C ILE A 131 -21.50 16.47 22.89
N THR A 132 -22.73 16.98 23.11
CA THR A 132 -23.95 16.50 22.42
C THR A 132 -24.80 17.66 21.90
N GLY A 133 -25.66 17.37 20.92
CA GLY A 133 -26.56 18.38 20.33
C GLY A 133 -25.84 19.31 19.36
N SER A 134 -26.23 20.60 19.36
CA SER A 134 -25.70 21.58 18.42
C SER A 134 -25.37 22.91 19.10
N SER A 135 -24.28 23.53 18.70
CA SER A 135 -23.88 24.88 19.15
C SER A 135 -24.53 26.00 18.34
N ALA A 136 -25.51 25.66 17.48
CA ALA A 136 -26.23 26.63 16.62
C ALA A 136 -25.27 27.49 15.77
N ASP A 137 -24.26 26.87 15.19
CA ASP A 137 -23.27 27.46 14.30
C ASP A 137 -22.41 28.57 14.91
N THR A 138 -22.22 28.50 16.24
CA THR A 138 -21.34 29.42 17.00
C THR A 138 -20.38 28.66 17.87
N PHE A 139 -19.18 29.21 18.09
CA PHE A 139 -18.25 28.63 19.06
C PHE A 139 -18.75 28.79 20.50
N ALA A 140 -18.68 27.73 21.26
CA ALA A 140 -18.95 27.70 22.69
C ALA A 140 -17.66 27.40 23.45
N THR A 141 -17.36 28.18 24.48
CA THR A 141 -16.21 27.93 25.34
C THR A 141 -16.61 27.00 26.48
N TYR A 142 -15.93 25.85 26.57
CA TYR A 142 -16.06 24.93 27.67
C TYR A 142 -14.95 25.14 28.72
N LYS A 143 -15.27 24.97 30.00
CA LYS A 143 -14.33 24.98 31.11
C LYS A 143 -14.62 23.78 31.98
N ILE A 144 -13.76 22.77 31.87
CA ILE A 144 -13.93 21.48 32.54
C ILE A 144 -12.91 21.38 33.67
N PRO A 145 -13.33 21.22 34.95
CA PRO A 145 -12.41 20.97 36.06
C PRO A 145 -11.68 19.64 35.88
N ILE A 146 -10.37 19.63 36.17
CA ILE A 146 -9.57 18.43 36.11
C ILE A 146 -9.80 17.59 37.33
N GLN A 147 -10.16 16.33 37.15
CA GLN A 147 -10.32 15.36 38.23
C GLN A 147 -8.97 14.72 38.54
N TRP A 148 -8.33 15.17 39.63
CA TRP A 148 -7.09 14.60 40.11
C TRP A 148 -7.34 13.42 41.05
N TYR A 149 -6.65 12.29 40.81
CA TYR A 149 -6.74 11.08 41.68
C TYR A 149 -5.69 11.06 42.77
N VAL A 150 -4.56 11.75 42.52
CA VAL A 150 -3.45 11.90 43.47
C VAL A 150 -2.93 13.35 43.45
N SER A 151 -2.17 13.73 44.47
CA SER A 151 -1.64 15.11 44.64
C SER A 151 -0.24 15.32 44.04
N THR A 152 0.29 14.33 43.30
CA THR A 152 1.58 14.47 42.59
C THR A 152 1.39 15.18 41.26
N LEU A 153 2.40 15.97 40.86
CA LEU A 153 2.42 16.60 39.55
C LEU A 153 2.70 15.57 38.44
N PRO A 154 2.09 15.73 37.28
CA PRO A 154 2.32 14.87 36.11
C PRO A 154 3.75 14.99 35.58
N ASP A 155 4.13 14.15 34.64
CA ASP A 155 5.28 14.27 33.77
C ASP A 155 4.88 14.29 32.30
N SER A 156 3.61 13.95 31.99
CA SER A 156 3.06 14.10 30.64
C SER A 156 1.54 14.28 30.65
N VAL A 157 1.01 14.79 29.55
CA VAL A 157 -0.43 14.90 29.30
C VAL A 157 -0.75 14.41 27.88
N ILE A 158 -1.76 13.57 27.76
CA ILE A 158 -2.38 13.19 26.49
C ILE A 158 -3.66 14.03 26.36
N VAL A 159 -3.81 14.71 25.22
CA VAL A 159 -5.06 15.36 24.84
C VAL A 159 -5.60 14.69 23.58
N MET A 160 -6.89 14.39 23.59
CA MET A 160 -7.56 13.72 22.50
C MET A 160 -8.96 14.32 22.30
N VAL A 161 -9.31 14.52 21.03
CA VAL A 161 -10.67 14.88 20.63
C VAL A 161 -11.15 13.86 19.62
N VAL A 162 -12.37 13.35 19.81
CA VAL A 162 -13.01 12.39 18.90
C VAL A 162 -14.39 12.87 18.51
N SER A 163 -14.77 12.66 17.26
CA SER A 163 -16.08 13.07 16.76
C SER A 163 -17.21 12.17 17.24
N ASN A 164 -16.91 10.94 17.71
CA ASN A 164 -17.87 10.04 18.35
C ASN A 164 -17.28 9.37 19.59
N ASP A 165 -18.14 8.94 20.51
CA ASP A 165 -17.74 8.20 21.71
C ASP A 165 -17.25 6.80 21.34
N PHE A 166 -16.08 6.41 21.84
CA PHE A 166 -15.52 5.06 21.64
C PHE A 166 -16.36 3.94 22.28
N ASP A 167 -17.24 4.26 23.23
CA ASP A 167 -18.15 3.29 23.83
C ASP A 167 -19.34 2.96 22.91
N ASN A 168 -19.53 3.71 21.80
CA ASN A 168 -20.54 3.43 20.77
C ASN A 168 -19.96 2.52 19.68
N GLU A 169 -20.62 1.40 19.43
CA GLU A 169 -20.19 0.42 18.40
C GLU A 169 -20.25 0.97 16.95
N SER A 170 -21.04 2.03 16.72
CA SER A 170 -21.19 2.65 15.39
C SER A 170 -21.66 4.08 15.49
N VAL A 171 -21.38 4.87 14.47
CA VAL A 171 -21.93 6.23 14.28
C VAL A 171 -23.39 6.12 13.80
N LEU A 172 -24.29 6.85 14.46
CA LEU A 172 -25.72 6.82 14.14
C LEU A 172 -26.09 7.77 12.99
N GLY A 173 -25.32 8.84 12.80
CA GLY A 173 -25.57 9.80 11.73
C GLY A 173 -24.42 10.77 11.50
N ASP A 174 -24.50 11.51 10.41
CA ASP A 174 -23.48 12.51 10.07
C ASP A 174 -23.50 13.66 11.09
N GLY A 175 -22.31 14.12 11.45
CA GLY A 175 -22.12 15.21 12.41
C GLY A 175 -20.70 15.73 12.38
N TYR A 176 -20.40 16.77 13.17
CA TYR A 176 -19.05 17.31 13.29
C TYR A 176 -18.81 18.00 14.64
N ILE A 177 -17.54 18.08 15.00
CA ILE A 177 -16.99 18.97 16.02
C ILE A 177 -15.79 19.73 15.44
N ILE A 178 -15.75 21.05 15.60
CA ILE A 178 -14.57 21.87 15.36
C ILE A 178 -14.01 22.24 16.74
N VAL A 179 -12.73 22.00 16.96
CA VAL A 179 -12.03 22.32 18.20
C VAL A 179 -10.93 23.34 17.94
N ASP A 180 -10.78 24.28 18.87
CA ASP A 180 -9.80 25.34 18.82
C ASP A 180 -9.42 25.81 20.23
N ASN A 181 -8.26 26.46 20.37
CA ASN A 181 -7.83 27.21 21.53
C ASN A 181 -7.90 26.42 22.85
N ILE A 182 -7.20 25.26 22.90
CA ILE A 182 -7.11 24.41 24.10
C ILE A 182 -6.13 25.04 25.08
N VAL A 183 -6.53 25.23 26.33
CA VAL A 183 -5.74 25.87 27.41
C VAL A 183 -5.87 25.07 28.70
N LEU A 184 -4.76 24.88 29.38
CA LEU A 184 -4.69 24.30 30.72
C LEU A 184 -4.53 25.42 31.74
N GLU A 185 -5.64 25.87 32.32
CA GLU A 185 -5.61 26.98 33.31
C GLU A 185 -4.98 26.55 34.62
N THR A 186 -3.80 27.08 34.94
CA THR A 186 -3.15 26.94 36.26
C THR A 186 -3.47 28.12 37.13
N PHE A 187 -3.11 28.06 38.44
CA PHE A 187 -3.30 29.19 39.37
C PHE A 187 -2.36 30.38 39.00
N SER A 188 -1.20 30.09 38.47
CA SER A 188 -0.17 31.08 38.11
C SER A 188 -0.25 31.58 36.69
N ASP A 189 -0.80 30.75 35.77
CA ASP A 189 -0.96 31.04 34.37
C ASP A 189 -2.35 30.59 33.89
N PRO A 190 -3.27 31.52 33.65
CA PRO A 190 -4.60 31.20 33.14
C PRO A 190 -4.65 30.86 31.66
N ASP A 191 -3.52 31.03 30.93
CA ASP A 191 -3.41 30.80 29.48
C ASP A 191 -2.23 29.84 29.15
N ASP A 192 -1.91 28.90 30.08
CA ASP A 192 -0.91 27.85 29.88
C ASP A 192 -1.34 26.96 28.70
N GLN A 193 -0.52 26.89 27.68
CA GLN A 193 -0.80 26.16 26.46
C GLN A 193 0.24 25.04 26.24
N LEU A 194 -0.24 23.91 25.75
CA LEU A 194 0.58 22.91 25.12
C LEU A 194 1.01 23.40 23.73
N ILE A 195 1.89 22.66 23.08
CA ILE A 195 2.40 23.04 21.77
C ILE A 195 1.24 23.10 20.75
N ASN A 196 1.10 24.25 20.08
CA ASN A 196 0.18 24.46 18.96
C ASN A 196 -1.29 24.11 19.24
N THR A 197 -1.79 24.41 20.44
CA THR A 197 -3.21 24.17 20.82
C THR A 197 -4.17 25.23 20.32
N ASP A 198 -3.65 26.29 19.71
CA ASP A 198 -4.36 27.28 18.90
C ASP A 198 -4.44 26.88 17.42
N PHE A 199 -3.83 25.76 17.03
CA PHE A 199 -3.83 25.17 15.69
C PHE A 199 -3.44 26.13 14.56
N GLU A 200 -2.58 27.10 14.82
CA GLU A 200 -2.11 28.05 13.81
C GLU A 200 -0.91 27.57 12.99
N ASN A 201 -0.14 26.59 13.50
CA ASN A 201 1.01 26.03 12.84
C ASN A 201 0.66 24.66 12.20
N TRP A 202 0.93 24.55 10.90
CA TRP A 202 0.60 23.36 10.11
C TRP A 202 1.80 22.92 9.30
N GLU A 203 1.97 21.62 9.18
CA GLU A 203 2.99 21.01 8.35
C GLU A 203 2.36 20.15 7.24
N ILE A 204 3.12 19.98 6.16
CA ILE A 204 2.74 19.11 5.06
C ILE A 204 3.69 17.93 5.11
N GLU A 205 3.16 16.78 5.43
CA GLU A 205 3.86 15.51 5.31
C GLU A 205 3.64 14.94 3.91
N LYS A 206 4.71 14.39 3.31
CA LYS A 206 4.68 13.82 1.98
C LYS A 206 5.04 12.35 2.04
N ILE A 207 4.15 11.52 1.51
CA ILE A 207 4.38 10.09 1.37
C ILE A 207 4.59 9.82 -0.11
N SER A 208 5.81 9.45 -0.49
CA SER A 208 6.14 9.12 -1.87
C SER A 208 5.60 7.74 -2.22
N HIS A 209 4.89 7.63 -3.35
CA HIS A 209 4.30 6.36 -3.79
C HIS A 209 4.30 6.27 -5.32
N PRO A 210 4.25 5.06 -5.93
CA PRO A 210 4.11 4.95 -7.37
C PRO A 210 2.79 5.58 -7.83
N GLU A 211 2.82 6.32 -8.93
CA GLU A 211 1.62 6.98 -9.45
C GLU A 211 0.49 5.95 -9.71
N SER A 212 -0.70 6.23 -9.21
CA SER A 212 -1.89 5.36 -9.24
C SER A 212 -1.82 4.11 -8.35
N TRP A 213 -0.91 4.06 -7.39
CA TRP A 213 -0.84 3.01 -6.40
C TRP A 213 -1.12 3.55 -5.01
N TYR A 214 -1.87 2.81 -4.22
CA TYR A 214 -2.12 3.02 -2.79
C TYR A 214 -1.21 2.09 -1.99
N THR A 215 -0.66 2.57 -0.87
CA THR A 215 0.37 1.83 -0.13
C THR A 215 0.04 1.71 1.35
N THR A 216 0.68 0.74 2.03
CA THR A 216 0.60 0.62 3.50
C THR A 216 0.89 1.94 4.20
N ASP A 217 1.88 2.71 3.73
CA ASP A 217 2.28 3.97 4.38
C ASP A 217 1.16 5.02 4.32
N ILE A 218 0.46 5.12 3.18
CA ILE A 218 -0.72 5.98 3.04
C ILE A 218 -1.84 5.50 3.96
N PHE A 219 -2.11 4.19 4.00
CA PHE A 219 -3.12 3.60 4.85
C PHE A 219 -2.85 3.87 6.34
N LEU A 220 -1.64 3.56 6.81
CA LEU A 220 -1.25 3.76 8.21
C LEU A 220 -1.42 5.21 8.63
N LYS A 221 -1.05 6.14 7.75
CA LYS A 221 -1.18 7.56 8.03
C LYS A 221 -2.63 8.03 8.06
N GLN A 222 -3.43 7.63 7.08
CA GLN A 222 -4.84 8.06 6.99
C GLN A 222 -5.72 7.41 8.06
N ALA A 223 -5.58 6.08 8.25
CA ALA A 223 -6.49 5.33 9.11
C ALA A 223 -6.14 5.46 10.59
N ILE A 224 -4.86 5.48 10.95
CA ILE A 224 -4.42 5.47 12.34
C ILE A 224 -3.56 6.66 12.75
N GLY A 225 -3.32 7.61 11.85
CA GLY A 225 -2.50 8.80 12.13
C GLY A 225 -1.04 8.47 12.49
N ALA A 226 -0.57 7.27 12.15
CA ALA A 226 0.72 6.78 12.60
C ALA A 226 1.88 7.56 11.98
N PHE A 227 2.77 8.04 12.82
CA PHE A 227 4.11 8.46 12.41
C PHE A 227 4.94 7.20 12.20
N VAL A 228 5.23 6.86 10.96
CA VAL A 228 6.11 5.73 10.62
C VAL A 228 7.46 6.31 10.23
N GLU A 229 8.48 6.14 11.09
CA GLU A 229 9.85 6.60 10.80
C GLU A 229 10.49 5.84 9.62
N ALA A 230 10.03 4.61 9.39
CA ALA A 230 10.49 3.75 8.31
C ALA A 230 9.34 3.44 7.36
N GLU A 231 9.58 3.61 6.05
CA GLU A 231 8.57 3.42 5.02
C GLU A 231 8.42 1.94 4.67
N SER A 232 7.17 1.46 4.56
CA SER A 232 6.87 0.09 4.11
C SER A 232 6.99 -0.05 2.60
N VAL A 233 6.88 1.04 1.85
CA VAL A 233 6.95 1.07 0.39
C VAL A 233 7.90 2.15 -0.08
N VAL A 234 9.01 1.73 -0.72
CA VAL A 234 10.14 2.60 -1.04
C VAL A 234 10.49 2.54 -2.52
N LYS A 235 10.80 3.70 -3.11
CA LYS A 235 11.44 3.78 -4.42
C LYS A 235 12.89 3.35 -4.33
N THR A 236 13.32 2.42 -5.19
CA THR A 236 14.71 1.95 -5.19
C THR A 236 15.32 1.95 -6.57
N THR A 237 16.64 2.20 -6.62
CA THR A 237 17.46 2.03 -7.83
C THR A 237 18.03 0.61 -7.96
N ASP A 238 17.86 -0.24 -6.95
CA ASP A 238 18.06 -1.67 -7.08
C ASP A 238 16.87 -2.24 -7.86
N SER A 239 17.01 -2.29 -9.17
CA SER A 239 15.94 -2.53 -10.15
C SER A 239 16.43 -3.43 -11.28
N LYS A 240 15.50 -4.02 -12.01
CA LYS A 240 15.80 -4.70 -13.28
C LYS A 240 16.09 -3.68 -14.38
N THR A 241 15.26 -2.62 -14.44
CA THR A 241 15.41 -1.48 -15.35
C THR A 241 14.94 -0.21 -14.63
N GLY A 242 15.57 0.95 -14.86
CA GLY A 242 15.14 2.22 -14.25
C GLY A 242 15.07 2.19 -12.72
N ASN A 243 13.88 2.28 -12.17
CA ASN A 243 13.60 2.14 -10.73
C ASN A 243 12.67 0.94 -10.49
N ALA A 244 12.66 0.44 -9.26
CA ALA A 244 11.74 -0.60 -8.79
C ALA A 244 10.97 -0.12 -7.56
N ILE A 245 9.94 -0.87 -7.18
CA ILE A 245 9.30 -0.76 -5.87
C ILE A 245 9.92 -1.78 -4.92
N LEU A 246 10.29 -1.33 -3.73
CA LEU A 246 10.65 -2.16 -2.59
C LEU A 246 9.51 -2.11 -1.57
N LEU A 247 8.92 -3.26 -1.28
CA LEU A 247 8.00 -3.46 -0.18
C LEU A 247 8.73 -4.13 0.97
N GLN A 248 8.50 -3.68 2.19
CA GLN A 248 9.15 -4.24 3.38
C GLN A 248 8.22 -4.21 4.59
N ASN A 249 8.33 -5.25 5.43
CA ASN A 249 7.61 -5.27 6.68
C ASN A 249 8.19 -4.24 7.63
N GLN A 250 7.32 -3.60 8.44
CA GLN A 250 7.67 -2.61 9.44
C GLN A 250 7.12 -3.00 10.80
N VAL A 251 7.87 -2.69 11.86
CA VAL A 251 7.39 -2.88 13.23
C VAL A 251 6.90 -1.55 13.77
N LEU A 252 5.63 -1.47 14.10
CA LEU A 252 5.00 -0.32 14.73
C LEU A 252 4.36 -0.75 16.04
N ASN A 253 4.78 -0.18 17.16
CA ASN A 253 4.28 -0.50 18.50
C ASN A 253 4.35 -2.00 18.90
N GLY A 254 5.30 -2.73 18.31
CA GLY A 254 5.49 -4.16 18.56
C GLY A 254 4.67 -5.09 17.65
N GLU A 255 3.84 -4.53 16.79
CA GLU A 255 3.11 -5.26 15.73
C GLU A 255 3.82 -5.13 14.38
N ILE A 256 3.75 -6.16 13.56
CA ILE A 256 4.37 -6.17 12.24
C ILE A 256 3.31 -5.79 11.20
N PHE A 257 3.58 -4.72 10.46
CA PHE A 257 2.77 -4.28 9.33
C PHE A 257 3.46 -4.69 8.02
N PRO A 258 2.75 -5.40 7.13
CA PRO A 258 3.32 -5.81 5.85
C PRO A 258 3.48 -4.64 4.88
N GLY A 259 4.48 -4.72 4.01
CA GLY A 259 4.57 -3.87 2.83
C GLY A 259 3.52 -4.29 1.80
N VAL A 260 2.54 -3.43 1.54
CA VAL A 260 1.50 -3.67 0.53
C VAL A 260 1.41 -2.46 -0.40
N ALA A 261 1.27 -2.74 -1.69
CA ALA A 261 0.93 -1.75 -2.70
C ALA A 261 -0.17 -2.31 -3.60
N LEU A 262 -1.21 -1.51 -3.84
CA LEU A 262 -2.28 -1.92 -4.74
C LEU A 262 -2.66 -0.76 -5.66
N THR A 263 -3.09 -1.08 -6.88
CA THR A 263 -3.53 -0.06 -7.81
C THR A 263 -4.88 0.52 -7.36
N GLY A 264 -5.01 1.84 -7.47
CA GLY A 264 -6.24 2.55 -7.14
C GLY A 264 -6.29 3.03 -5.68
N ASN A 265 -7.47 3.39 -5.22
CA ASN A 265 -7.72 3.89 -3.88
C ASN A 265 -8.42 2.80 -3.06
N ALA A 266 -7.74 2.26 -2.06
CA ALA A 266 -8.16 1.05 -1.34
C ALA A 266 -8.75 1.30 0.03
N LEU A 267 -9.30 2.45 0.28
CA LEU A 267 -10.18 2.63 1.43
C LEU A 267 -11.54 2.00 1.08
N GLY A 268 -11.81 0.78 1.54
CA GLY A 268 -13.08 0.10 1.38
C GLY A 268 -12.97 -1.42 1.50
N GLU A 269 -13.91 -2.05 2.17
CA GLU A 269 -14.02 -3.51 2.33
C GLU A 269 -14.08 -4.29 1.00
N ASP A 270 -14.44 -3.62 -0.10
CA ASP A 270 -14.49 -4.21 -1.43
C ASP A 270 -13.30 -3.71 -2.26
N PRO A 271 -12.44 -4.60 -2.81
CA PRO A 271 -11.43 -4.22 -3.78
C PRO A 271 -12.11 -3.61 -5.02
N ARG A 272 -12.12 -2.28 -5.08
CA ARG A 272 -12.80 -1.56 -6.17
C ARG A 272 -11.96 -1.62 -7.43
N PRO A 273 -12.61 -1.74 -8.61
CA PRO A 273 -11.92 -1.66 -9.88
C PRO A 273 -11.15 -0.37 -9.98
N SER A 274 -9.84 -0.47 -10.20
CA SER A 274 -8.94 0.67 -10.06
C SER A 274 -8.53 1.31 -11.37
N PHE A 275 -8.39 0.54 -12.43
CA PHE A 275 -8.03 1.09 -13.74
C PHE A 275 -8.74 0.35 -14.89
N PRO A 276 -9.01 1.03 -16.02
CA PRO A 276 -9.75 0.44 -17.12
C PRO A 276 -8.91 -0.60 -17.87
N VAL A 277 -9.52 -1.73 -18.19
CA VAL A 277 -9.02 -2.73 -19.12
C VAL A 277 -10.11 -3.05 -20.15
N ALA A 278 -9.72 -3.39 -21.38
CA ALA A 278 -10.68 -3.59 -22.47
C ALA A 278 -10.52 -4.95 -23.17
N LYS A 279 -9.80 -5.88 -22.56
CA LYS A 279 -9.63 -7.24 -23.07
C LYS A 279 -9.27 -8.24 -21.98
N LYS A 280 -9.45 -9.52 -22.26
CA LYS A 280 -8.93 -10.62 -21.44
C LYS A 280 -7.45 -10.81 -21.74
N TRP A 281 -6.59 -10.33 -20.86
CA TRP A 281 -5.17 -10.63 -20.90
C TRP A 281 -4.93 -12.07 -20.48
N LYS A 282 -3.91 -12.72 -21.03
CA LYS A 282 -3.61 -14.12 -20.71
C LYS A 282 -2.74 -14.26 -19.48
N PHE A 283 -1.85 -13.31 -19.25
CA PHE A 283 -0.85 -13.39 -18.20
C PHE A 283 -0.63 -12.01 -17.56
N ILE A 284 -0.22 -12.04 -16.29
CA ILE A 284 0.57 -10.98 -15.66
C ILE A 284 2.01 -11.48 -15.59
N ASP A 285 2.98 -10.64 -15.95
CA ASP A 285 4.41 -10.96 -15.86
C ASP A 285 5.20 -9.78 -15.28
N GLY A 286 6.45 -10.04 -14.89
CA GLY A 286 7.36 -9.04 -14.34
C GLY A 286 8.62 -9.66 -13.77
N TYR A 287 9.32 -8.90 -12.94
CA TYR A 287 10.54 -9.34 -12.27
C TYR A 287 10.44 -9.08 -10.78
N TYR A 288 11.04 -9.97 -9.97
CA TYR A 288 11.07 -9.84 -8.52
C TYR A 288 12.42 -10.27 -7.93
N LYS A 289 12.71 -9.75 -6.73
CA LYS A 289 13.64 -10.30 -5.75
C LYS A 289 12.90 -10.43 -4.44
N PHE A 290 13.26 -11.41 -3.62
CA PHE A 290 12.60 -11.63 -2.35
C PHE A 290 13.61 -12.06 -1.29
N ASP A 291 13.57 -11.38 -0.16
CA ASP A 291 14.34 -11.71 1.03
C ASP A 291 13.34 -11.93 2.17
N LYS A 292 12.98 -13.19 2.37
CA LYS A 292 11.98 -13.56 3.35
C LYS A 292 12.58 -13.82 4.71
N GLU A 293 11.89 -13.42 5.72
CA GLU A 293 12.11 -13.82 7.10
C GLU A 293 10.98 -14.76 7.55
N GLU A 294 11.28 -15.71 8.43
CA GLU A 294 10.33 -16.68 8.98
C GLU A 294 9.51 -17.42 7.90
N THR A 295 8.20 -17.42 8.02
CA THR A 295 7.27 -18.14 7.13
C THR A 295 6.58 -17.27 6.10
N ASP A 296 6.93 -15.99 6.00
CA ASP A 296 6.29 -15.06 5.06
C ASP A 296 6.35 -15.57 3.61
N GLU A 297 5.28 -15.36 2.88
CA GLU A 297 5.16 -15.64 1.44
C GLU A 297 4.65 -14.39 0.75
N ALA A 298 5.37 -13.91 -0.26
CA ALA A 298 4.96 -12.70 -0.96
C ALA A 298 3.99 -13.02 -2.11
N HIS A 299 3.07 -12.12 -2.38
CA HIS A 299 1.98 -12.31 -3.34
C HIS A 299 1.92 -11.21 -4.38
N VAL A 300 1.67 -11.58 -5.63
CA VAL A 300 1.24 -10.68 -6.71
C VAL A 300 -0.12 -11.17 -7.20
N LEU A 301 -1.16 -10.42 -6.85
CA LEU A 301 -2.56 -10.73 -7.15
C LEU A 301 -3.10 -9.78 -8.20
N THR A 302 -3.95 -10.25 -9.11
CA THR A 302 -4.78 -9.39 -9.95
C THR A 302 -6.21 -9.91 -9.99
N ILE A 303 -7.16 -8.97 -9.95
CA ILE A 303 -8.59 -9.24 -10.10
C ILE A 303 -9.11 -8.38 -11.25
N HIS A 304 -9.89 -9.00 -12.12
CA HIS A 304 -10.53 -8.36 -13.27
C HIS A 304 -12.04 -8.32 -13.07
N TYR A 305 -12.63 -7.18 -13.36
CA TYR A 305 -14.05 -6.93 -13.09
C TYR A 305 -14.84 -6.65 -14.36
N LYS A 306 -16.14 -6.93 -14.29
CA LYS A 306 -17.17 -6.47 -15.22
C LYS A 306 -18.29 -5.83 -14.43
N GLU A 307 -18.51 -4.50 -14.64
CA GLU A 307 -19.53 -3.74 -13.90
C GLU A 307 -19.39 -3.90 -12.36
N GLY A 308 -18.14 -3.95 -11.87
CA GLY A 308 -17.81 -4.14 -10.45
C GLY A 308 -17.86 -5.57 -9.95
N ILE A 309 -18.26 -6.55 -10.78
CA ILE A 309 -18.29 -7.97 -10.42
C ILE A 309 -16.98 -8.64 -10.83
N PRO A 310 -16.28 -9.36 -9.93
CA PRO A 310 -15.08 -10.12 -10.28
C PRO A 310 -15.41 -11.20 -11.32
N ILE A 311 -14.68 -11.22 -12.44
CA ILE A 311 -14.86 -12.21 -13.53
C ILE A 311 -13.58 -12.93 -13.91
N GLY A 312 -12.44 -12.57 -13.30
CA GLY A 312 -11.18 -13.24 -13.55
C GLY A 312 -10.12 -12.82 -12.55
N SER A 313 -9.18 -13.71 -12.31
CA SER A 313 -8.09 -13.48 -11.36
C SER A 313 -6.83 -14.24 -11.72
N SER A 314 -5.73 -13.83 -11.13
CA SER A 314 -4.45 -14.53 -11.14
C SER A 314 -3.71 -14.21 -9.86
N GLU A 315 -3.01 -15.19 -9.33
CA GLU A 315 -2.14 -15.06 -8.19
C GLU A 315 -0.80 -15.70 -8.48
N PHE A 316 0.27 -15.02 -8.09
CA PHE A 316 1.63 -15.55 -8.10
C PHE A 316 2.20 -15.48 -6.68
N ILE A 317 2.52 -16.64 -6.11
CA ILE A 317 3.02 -16.79 -4.75
C ILE A 317 4.53 -16.99 -4.79
N ILE A 318 5.27 -16.24 -3.97
CA ILE A 318 6.71 -16.28 -3.85
C ILE A 318 7.08 -16.83 -2.48
N THR A 319 7.53 -18.10 -2.46
CA THR A 319 7.77 -18.84 -1.22
C THR A 319 9.23 -18.90 -0.78
N ASN A 320 10.17 -18.59 -1.68
CA ASN A 320 11.60 -18.71 -1.42
C ASN A 320 12.35 -17.40 -1.68
N SER A 321 13.36 -17.10 -0.86
CA SER A 321 14.25 -15.97 -1.09
C SER A 321 15.04 -16.13 -2.38
N VAL A 322 15.13 -15.06 -3.16
CA VAL A 322 15.95 -14.94 -4.37
C VAL A 322 16.65 -13.59 -4.39
N SER A 323 17.97 -13.59 -4.50
CA SER A 323 18.82 -12.39 -4.42
C SER A 323 18.97 -11.63 -5.75
N GLU A 324 18.63 -12.28 -6.87
CA GLU A 324 18.72 -11.71 -8.21
C GLU A 324 17.34 -11.53 -8.82
N TYR A 325 17.14 -10.48 -9.64
CA TYR A 325 15.87 -10.28 -10.33
C TYR A 325 15.49 -11.48 -11.18
N THR A 326 14.44 -12.16 -10.74
CA THR A 326 13.89 -13.37 -11.36
C THR A 326 12.60 -13.03 -12.10
N TYR A 327 12.47 -13.51 -13.33
CA TYR A 327 11.25 -13.35 -14.10
C TYR A 327 10.14 -14.22 -13.52
N PHE A 328 8.94 -13.65 -13.41
CA PHE A 328 7.74 -14.41 -13.08
C PHE A 328 6.64 -14.19 -14.12
N SER A 329 5.72 -15.12 -14.15
CA SER A 329 4.52 -15.03 -14.96
C SER A 329 3.42 -15.88 -14.34
N SER A 330 2.21 -15.35 -14.29
CA SER A 330 1.03 -16.07 -13.83
C SER A 330 -0.12 -15.96 -14.82
N SER A 331 -0.85 -17.08 -15.05
CA SER A 331 -1.98 -17.12 -16.00
C SER A 331 -3.21 -16.48 -15.37
N ILE A 332 -3.89 -15.60 -16.11
CA ILE A 332 -5.15 -15.01 -15.69
C ILE A 332 -6.27 -15.95 -16.11
N THR A 333 -7.04 -16.43 -15.15
CA THR A 333 -8.21 -17.29 -15.37
C THR A 333 -9.47 -16.44 -15.34
N PHE A 334 -10.33 -16.56 -16.34
CA PHE A 334 -11.59 -15.84 -16.44
C PHE A 334 -12.79 -16.80 -16.35
N GLU A 335 -13.80 -16.39 -15.61
CA GLU A 335 -15.11 -17.03 -15.61
C GLU A 335 -15.98 -16.44 -16.72
N GLY A 336 -16.64 -17.32 -17.48
CA GLY A 336 -17.53 -16.90 -18.57
C GLY A 336 -16.88 -16.27 -19.80
N GLY A 337 -17.69 -15.68 -20.68
CA GLY A 337 -17.30 -15.10 -21.97
C GLY A 337 -17.06 -13.59 -21.98
N GLU A 338 -17.43 -12.90 -20.91
CA GLU A 338 -17.43 -11.44 -20.86
C GLU A 338 -16.01 -10.84 -20.86
N ILE A 339 -15.89 -9.64 -21.45
CA ILE A 339 -14.64 -8.88 -21.48
C ILE A 339 -14.65 -7.96 -20.26
N PRO A 340 -13.58 -7.96 -19.43
CA PRO A 340 -13.49 -7.07 -18.29
C PRO A 340 -13.46 -5.61 -18.74
N ASP A 341 -13.97 -4.72 -17.91
CA ASP A 341 -13.88 -3.26 -18.09
C ASP A 341 -12.85 -2.61 -17.15
N SER A 342 -12.46 -3.32 -16.10
CA SER A 342 -11.53 -2.81 -15.09
C SER A 342 -10.75 -3.93 -14.40
N ALA A 343 -9.64 -3.57 -13.74
CA ALA A 343 -8.81 -4.48 -12.99
C ALA A 343 -8.19 -3.81 -11.77
N THR A 344 -7.76 -4.64 -10.82
CA THR A 344 -6.92 -4.28 -9.67
C THR A 344 -5.69 -5.18 -9.65
N VAL A 345 -4.55 -4.64 -9.26
CA VAL A 345 -3.33 -5.39 -8.96
C VAL A 345 -2.91 -5.07 -7.53
N ALA A 346 -2.60 -6.10 -6.76
CA ALA A 346 -2.06 -5.98 -5.42
C ALA A 346 -0.72 -6.73 -5.33
N ILE A 347 0.23 -6.15 -4.62
CA ILE A 347 1.53 -6.72 -4.33
C ILE A 347 1.71 -6.65 -2.82
N SER A 348 2.09 -7.77 -2.19
CA SER A 348 2.25 -7.87 -0.75
C SER A 348 3.48 -8.68 -0.38
N THR A 349 4.10 -8.32 0.75
CA THR A 349 5.17 -9.12 1.37
C THR A 349 4.67 -10.38 2.07
N ILE A 350 3.35 -10.51 2.23
CA ILE A 350 2.66 -11.64 2.88
C ILE A 350 1.40 -12.01 2.11
N ASP A 351 0.79 -13.15 2.47
CA ASP A 351 -0.61 -13.44 2.12
C ASP A 351 -1.53 -12.36 2.74
N LEU A 352 -2.40 -11.75 1.94
CA LEU A 352 -3.30 -10.69 2.40
C LEU A 352 -4.36 -11.19 3.41
N ASP A 353 -4.63 -12.50 3.43
CA ASP A 353 -5.51 -13.15 4.41
C ASP A 353 -4.73 -13.65 5.65
N GLY A 354 -3.41 -13.44 5.70
CA GLY A 354 -2.51 -13.92 6.76
C GLY A 354 -1.88 -12.81 7.58
N ASP A 355 -1.20 -13.20 8.65
CA ASP A 355 -0.42 -12.29 9.50
C ASP A 355 1.05 -12.29 9.07
N ALA A 356 1.71 -11.13 9.14
CA ALA A 356 3.15 -11.03 8.95
C ALA A 356 3.90 -11.71 10.12
N THR A 357 4.87 -12.56 9.79
CA THR A 357 5.68 -13.28 10.78
C THR A 357 7.12 -12.78 10.87
N GLY A 358 7.68 -12.32 9.76
CA GLY A 358 9.01 -11.75 9.66
C GLY A 358 8.99 -10.23 9.73
N SER A 359 9.81 -9.65 10.62
CA SER A 359 9.88 -8.20 10.81
C SER A 359 10.75 -7.48 9.76
N THR A 360 11.56 -8.22 9.00
CA THR A 360 12.53 -7.71 8.03
C THR A 360 12.31 -8.23 6.61
N THR A 361 11.20 -8.91 6.35
CA THR A 361 10.84 -9.41 5.02
C THR A 361 10.80 -8.29 3.99
N LYS A 362 11.40 -8.52 2.81
CA LYS A 362 11.52 -7.55 1.72
C LYS A 362 11.19 -8.16 0.37
N LEU A 363 10.41 -7.43 -0.42
CA LEU A 363 10.05 -7.78 -1.79
C LEU A 363 10.37 -6.62 -2.73
N TRP A 364 11.18 -6.88 -3.76
CA TRP A 364 11.39 -5.96 -4.88
C TRP A 364 10.59 -6.43 -6.07
N ILE A 365 9.85 -5.53 -6.70
CA ILE A 365 9.10 -5.81 -7.92
C ILE A 365 9.44 -4.76 -8.97
N ASP A 366 9.56 -5.19 -10.22
CA ASP A 366 9.85 -4.33 -11.36
C ASP A 366 9.20 -4.84 -12.65
N ASP A 367 8.91 -3.91 -13.58
CA ASP A 367 8.43 -4.16 -14.94
C ASP A 367 7.19 -5.08 -15.00
N ILE A 368 6.21 -4.90 -14.10
CA ILE A 368 4.98 -5.68 -14.15
C ILE A 368 4.03 -5.18 -15.25
N ARG A 369 3.42 -6.14 -15.93
CA ARG A 369 2.47 -5.82 -17.01
C ARG A 369 1.51 -6.97 -17.30
N PHE A 370 0.40 -6.65 -17.92
CA PHE A 370 -0.45 -7.64 -18.56
C PHE A 370 0.07 -7.94 -19.97
N THR A 371 0.08 -9.22 -20.36
CA THR A 371 0.55 -9.65 -21.67
C THR A 371 -0.23 -10.86 -22.21
N ASP A 372 -0.28 -11.00 -23.52
CA ASP A 372 -0.76 -12.21 -24.19
C ASP A 372 0.36 -13.17 -24.58
N ASN A 373 1.58 -12.67 -24.56
CA ASN A 373 2.77 -13.43 -24.91
C ASN A 373 3.68 -13.39 -23.68
N LEU A 374 4.02 -14.55 -23.18
CA LEU A 374 5.10 -14.64 -22.21
C LEU A 374 6.33 -13.98 -22.84
N ALA A 375 6.98 -13.09 -22.12
CA ALA A 375 8.30 -12.66 -22.51
C ALA A 375 9.09 -13.96 -22.72
N SER A 376 9.65 -14.14 -23.91
CA SER A 376 10.71 -15.13 -24.05
C SER A 376 11.72 -14.66 -23.00
N VAL A 377 11.88 -15.45 -21.93
CA VAL A 377 12.95 -15.21 -20.96
C VAL A 377 14.14 -14.84 -21.83
N GLU A 378 14.70 -13.62 -21.66
CA GLU A 378 16.00 -13.35 -22.23
C GLU A 378 16.88 -14.43 -21.65
N ARG A 379 16.97 -15.53 -22.41
CA ARG A 379 17.95 -16.55 -22.10
C ARG A 379 19.23 -15.73 -22.10
N ARG A 380 19.84 -15.62 -20.93
CA ARG A 380 21.29 -15.40 -20.93
C ARG A 380 21.78 -16.50 -21.84
N ASP A 381 22.02 -16.16 -23.10
CA ASP A 381 22.69 -17.00 -24.07
C ASP A 381 24.13 -17.22 -23.53
N MET A 382 24.22 -18.07 -22.53
CA MET A 382 25.41 -18.88 -22.45
C MET A 382 25.30 -19.85 -23.61
N ALA A 383 25.71 -19.34 -24.81
CA ALA A 383 25.67 -20.06 -26.05
C ALA A 383 26.30 -21.41 -25.80
N ILE A 384 25.52 -22.49 -25.94
CA ILE A 384 26.04 -23.84 -25.85
C ILE A 384 27.17 -23.93 -26.87
N ARG A 385 28.40 -24.14 -26.41
CA ARG A 385 29.55 -24.32 -27.28
C ARG A 385 29.69 -25.80 -27.62
N LEU A 386 29.26 -26.14 -28.84
CA LEU A 386 29.38 -27.49 -29.39
C LEU A 386 30.61 -27.58 -30.27
N TYR A 387 31.39 -28.65 -30.09
CA TYR A 387 32.53 -28.91 -30.95
C TYR A 387 32.80 -30.41 -31.06
N PRO A 388 33.30 -30.88 -32.26
CA PRO A 388 33.30 -30.13 -33.51
C PRO A 388 31.88 -29.93 -34.04
N ASN A 389 31.64 -28.84 -34.76
CA ASN A 389 30.41 -28.60 -35.51
C ASN A 389 30.81 -28.04 -36.90
N PRO A 390 30.67 -28.77 -37.99
CA PRO A 390 30.03 -30.08 -38.16
C PRO A 390 30.73 -31.26 -37.41
N VAL A 391 29.92 -32.28 -37.03
CA VAL A 391 30.34 -33.44 -36.27
C VAL A 391 30.29 -34.72 -37.08
N LEU A 392 31.29 -35.62 -36.90
CA LEU A 392 31.30 -36.96 -37.47
C LEU A 392 30.75 -38.00 -36.49
N ASN A 393 31.40 -38.21 -35.38
CA ASN A 393 31.05 -39.27 -34.44
C ASN A 393 30.66 -38.78 -33.05
N TYR A 394 31.37 -37.80 -32.50
CA TYR A 394 31.16 -37.31 -31.12
C TYR A 394 31.01 -35.79 -31.12
N VAL A 395 29.95 -35.29 -30.47
CA VAL A 395 29.78 -33.88 -30.18
C VAL A 395 30.06 -33.65 -28.69
N HIS A 396 30.86 -32.64 -28.41
CA HIS A 396 31.19 -32.21 -27.04
C HIS A 396 30.49 -30.93 -26.68
N ILE A 397 30.03 -30.85 -25.44
CA ILE A 397 29.43 -29.66 -24.83
C ILE A 397 30.46 -29.05 -23.89
N ARG A 398 30.80 -27.78 -24.12
CA ARG A 398 31.66 -27.02 -23.21
C ARG A 398 30.82 -26.34 -22.13
N ASP A 399 31.34 -26.27 -20.93
CA ASP A 399 30.74 -25.58 -19.80
C ASP A 399 29.34 -26.15 -19.41
N LEU A 400 29.21 -27.47 -19.37
CA LEU A 400 28.02 -28.19 -18.90
C LEU A 400 27.92 -28.11 -17.37
N THR A 401 26.77 -27.71 -16.85
CA THR A 401 26.47 -27.74 -15.40
C THR A 401 26.32 -29.18 -14.92
N PRO A 402 26.77 -29.53 -13.68
CA PRO A 402 26.52 -30.86 -13.12
C PRO A 402 25.00 -31.15 -13.06
N ASN A 403 24.62 -32.42 -13.31
CA ASN A 403 23.23 -32.90 -13.32
C ASN A 403 22.33 -32.36 -14.44
N SER A 404 22.89 -31.76 -15.51
CA SER A 404 22.10 -31.39 -16.68
C SER A 404 21.57 -32.61 -17.41
N ASN A 405 20.30 -32.57 -17.82
CA ASN A 405 19.72 -33.53 -18.76
C ASN A 405 19.87 -32.98 -20.19
N ILE A 406 20.40 -33.83 -21.10
CA ILE A 406 20.70 -33.48 -22.48
C ILE A 406 19.84 -34.32 -23.41
N GLN A 407 19.14 -33.70 -24.33
CA GLN A 407 18.33 -34.33 -25.37
C GLN A 407 18.81 -33.90 -26.74
N ILE A 408 18.92 -34.87 -27.68
CA ILE A 408 19.12 -34.60 -29.10
C ILE A 408 17.80 -34.82 -29.84
N LEU A 409 17.38 -33.83 -30.58
CA LEU A 409 16.13 -33.84 -31.34
C LEU A 409 16.40 -33.69 -32.81
N ASN A 410 15.53 -34.28 -33.62
CA ASN A 410 15.48 -33.98 -35.06
C ASN A 410 14.75 -32.66 -35.33
N ASN A 411 14.68 -32.24 -36.62
CA ASN A 411 14.01 -31.00 -37.02
C ASN A 411 12.49 -31.01 -36.83
N LEU A 412 11.89 -32.15 -36.51
CA LEU A 412 10.47 -32.29 -36.19
C LEU A 412 10.19 -32.23 -34.68
N GLY A 413 11.26 -32.09 -33.86
CA GLY A 413 11.15 -32.05 -32.43
C GLY A 413 11.07 -33.42 -31.77
N LEU A 414 11.33 -34.52 -32.49
CA LEU A 414 11.35 -35.86 -31.95
C LEU A 414 12.69 -36.11 -31.21
N ILE A 415 12.64 -36.55 -29.96
CA ILE A 415 13.82 -36.91 -29.19
C ILE A 415 14.40 -38.19 -29.71
N LEU A 416 15.68 -38.15 -30.09
CA LEU A 416 16.45 -39.30 -30.63
C LEU A 416 17.41 -39.89 -29.64
N LEU A 417 17.89 -39.10 -28.67
CA LEU A 417 18.86 -39.53 -27.66
C LEU A 417 18.72 -38.67 -26.39
N GLU A 418 18.87 -39.30 -25.23
CA GLU A 418 18.95 -38.64 -23.92
C GLU A 418 20.21 -39.09 -23.19
N THR A 419 20.91 -38.13 -22.54
CA THR A 419 22.14 -38.40 -21.76
C THR A 419 22.41 -37.26 -20.79
N SER A 420 23.31 -37.48 -19.83
CA SER A 420 23.90 -36.41 -18.99
C SER A 420 25.40 -36.22 -19.28
N ASP A 421 25.97 -36.93 -20.26
CA ASP A 421 27.37 -36.85 -20.60
C ASP A 421 27.71 -35.62 -21.46
N ASN A 422 28.85 -35.00 -21.19
CA ASN A 422 29.33 -33.85 -21.98
C ASN A 422 29.93 -34.24 -23.34
N GLN A 423 30.15 -35.54 -23.57
CA GLN A 423 30.59 -36.14 -24.85
C GLN A 423 29.54 -37.13 -25.34
N ILE A 424 28.88 -36.81 -26.44
CA ILE A 424 27.73 -37.56 -26.92
C ILE A 424 28.12 -38.28 -28.23
N ASP A 425 27.89 -39.59 -28.29
CA ASP A 425 28.07 -40.39 -29.50
C ASP A 425 26.85 -40.14 -30.45
N VAL A 426 27.11 -39.54 -31.56
CA VAL A 426 26.13 -39.27 -32.62
C VAL A 426 26.44 -40.07 -33.88
N SER A 427 27.32 -41.07 -33.83
CA SER A 427 27.78 -41.89 -34.98
C SER A 427 26.63 -42.60 -35.69
N GLN A 428 25.57 -42.97 -34.93
CA GLN A 428 24.39 -43.67 -35.47
C GLN A 428 23.32 -42.73 -36.05
N LEU A 429 23.46 -41.41 -35.91
CA LEU A 429 22.53 -40.46 -36.46
C LEU A 429 22.81 -40.26 -37.98
N PRO A 430 21.78 -40.26 -38.84
CA PRO A 430 21.92 -39.89 -40.23
C PRO A 430 22.53 -38.49 -40.43
N GLN A 431 23.11 -38.27 -41.60
CA GLN A 431 23.56 -36.91 -42.00
C GLN A 431 22.38 -35.93 -41.95
N GLY A 432 22.55 -34.79 -41.27
CA GLY A 432 21.48 -33.82 -41.12
C GLY A 432 21.73 -32.81 -40.01
N SER A 433 20.76 -31.91 -39.87
CA SER A 433 20.74 -30.88 -38.82
C SER A 433 19.95 -31.37 -37.61
N TYR A 434 20.51 -31.20 -36.44
CA TYR A 434 19.93 -31.63 -35.15
C TYR A 434 19.93 -30.48 -34.18
N ILE A 435 19.01 -30.56 -33.19
CA ILE A 435 18.91 -29.65 -32.07
C ILE A 435 19.39 -30.41 -30.83
N ILE A 436 20.33 -29.84 -30.10
CA ILE A 436 20.68 -30.27 -28.75
C ILE A 436 19.96 -29.37 -27.76
N GLN A 437 19.34 -29.98 -26.77
CA GLN A 437 18.59 -29.33 -25.73
C GLN A 437 19.19 -29.74 -24.40
N ILE A 438 19.51 -28.78 -23.53
CA ILE A 438 20.08 -29.01 -22.20
C ILE A 438 19.13 -28.36 -21.21
N SER A 439 18.70 -29.15 -20.22
CA SER A 439 17.91 -28.68 -19.09
C SER A 439 18.62 -29.02 -17.78
N ASP A 440 18.68 -28.08 -16.86
CA ASP A 440 19.08 -28.22 -15.48
C ASP A 440 18.00 -27.59 -14.57
N GLU A 441 18.22 -27.56 -13.24
CA GLU A 441 17.22 -27.06 -12.29
C GLU A 441 16.79 -25.60 -12.59
N ASP A 442 17.70 -24.77 -13.15
CA ASP A 442 17.47 -23.33 -13.33
C ASP A 442 17.50 -22.87 -14.79
N SER A 443 17.81 -23.75 -15.75
CA SER A 443 18.00 -23.32 -17.13
C SER A 443 17.55 -24.33 -18.19
N PHE A 444 17.10 -23.77 -19.32
CA PHE A 444 16.78 -24.53 -20.53
C PHE A 444 17.50 -23.89 -21.72
N ARG A 445 18.45 -24.62 -22.34
CA ARG A 445 19.30 -24.10 -23.40
C ARG A 445 19.21 -24.97 -24.66
N THR A 446 19.29 -24.39 -25.84
CA THR A 446 19.31 -25.13 -27.11
C THR A 446 20.42 -24.65 -28.03
N ALA A 447 21.00 -25.56 -28.79
CA ALA A 447 21.89 -25.22 -29.88
C ALA A 447 21.66 -26.15 -31.09
N LYS A 448 22.15 -25.76 -32.25
CA LYS A 448 22.10 -26.61 -33.46
C LYS A 448 23.48 -27.13 -33.82
N PHE A 449 23.54 -28.37 -34.27
CA PHE A 449 24.74 -28.93 -34.90
C PHE A 449 24.43 -29.66 -36.18
N LEU A 450 25.44 -29.78 -37.04
CA LEU A 450 25.38 -30.46 -38.32
C LEU A 450 26.13 -31.79 -38.25
N LYS A 451 25.45 -32.90 -38.47
CA LYS A 451 26.02 -34.25 -38.60
C LYS A 451 26.42 -34.49 -40.05
N GLN A 452 27.66 -34.82 -40.26
CA GLN A 452 28.24 -35.25 -41.54
C GLN A 452 28.32 -36.74 -41.71
#